data_3e550e20cf6be6b8698d0259ef02cfab
#
_entry.id   3e550e20cf6be6b8698d0259ef02cfab
#
_cell.length_a   1.000
_cell.length_b   1.000
_cell.length_c   1.000
_cell.angle_alpha   90.00
_cell.angle_beta   90.00
_cell.angle_gamma   90.00
#
_symmetry.space_group_name_H-M   'P 1'
#
loop_
_entity.id
_entity.type
_entity.pdbx_description
1 polymer ?
#
loop_
_entity_poly.entity_id
_entity_poly.type
_entity_poly.pdbx_seq_one_letter_code
_entity_poly.pdbx_strand_id
1 'polypeptide(L)'
;EVKETETPNLSEITDIEIFYKSIEDKIYANIESNVDKTLIKDNAFVNIRVTILKDGRYEQLTFMDGSKDNFELFRSSITQVFPLKINDSLKENFPRYFRMKIEIK
;
A
#
# COMPACT_ATOMS: atom_id res chain seq x y z
N GLU A 1 -4.94 6.01 -31.48
CA GLU A 1 -4.96 6.20 -30.93
C GLU A 1 -5.29 6.24 -30.07
N VAL A 2 -5.45 6.24 -30.09
CA VAL A 2 -5.72 6.48 -29.28
C VAL A 2 -5.61 6.54 -28.36
N LYS A 3 -5.84 6.59 -28.40
CA LYS A 3 -5.54 6.78 -27.68
C LYS A 3 -5.18 7.20 -26.73
N GLU A 4 -5.09 7.27 -26.77
CA GLU A 4 -4.59 7.66 -26.14
C GLU A 4 -4.43 8.30 -25.43
N THR A 5 -4.72 8.46 -25.54
CA THR A 5 -4.43 9.09 -25.17
C THR A 5 -4.23 9.83 -24.50
N GLU A 6 -4.18 9.74 -24.82
CA GLU A 6 -3.93 10.76 -24.42
C GLU A 6 -4.07 11.65 -23.42
N THR A 7 -3.86 11.80 -22.70
CA THR A 7 -4.43 12.84 -21.90
C THR A 7 -3.53 13.17 -20.73
N PRO A 8 -3.41 14.44 -20.28
CA PRO A 8 -2.56 14.82 -19.14
C PRO A 8 -2.95 14.11 -17.85
N ASN A 9 -4.24 13.83 -17.68
CA ASN A 9 -4.75 13.14 -16.49
C ASN A 9 -4.22 11.72 -16.36
N LEU A 10 -3.95 11.09 -17.47
CA LEU A 10 -3.39 9.73 -17.45
C LEU A 10 -1.99 9.72 -16.86
N SER A 11 -1.21 10.75 -17.11
CA SER A 11 0.12 10.89 -16.55
C SER A 11 0.08 10.99 -15.03
N GLU A 12 -0.84 11.79 -14.51
CA GLU A 12 -0.99 11.95 -13.06
C GLU A 12 -1.42 10.65 -12.39
N ILE A 13 -2.37 9.94 -13.01
CA ILE A 13 -2.82 8.66 -12.50
C ILE A 13 -1.66 7.66 -12.47
N THR A 14 -0.85 7.68 -13.53
CA THR A 14 0.32 6.80 -13.60
C THR A 14 1.31 7.08 -12.47
N ASP A 15 1.55 8.34 -12.15
CA ASP A 15 2.46 8.71 -11.08
C ASP A 15 1.96 8.23 -9.72
N ILE A 16 0.67 8.38 -9.45
CA ILE A 16 0.07 7.88 -8.22
C ILE A 16 0.14 6.36 -8.17
N GLU A 17 -0.13 5.69 -9.28
CA GLU A 17 -0.06 4.24 -9.34
C GLU A 17 1.35 3.73 -9.10
N ILE A 18 2.35 4.39 -9.67
CA ILE A 18 3.75 4.04 -9.44
C ILE A 18 4.10 4.23 -7.97
N PHE A 19 3.64 5.32 -7.38
CA PHE A 19 3.87 5.60 -5.97
C PHE A 19 3.25 4.50 -5.09
N TYR A 20 2.00 4.13 -5.36
CA TYR A 20 1.33 3.08 -4.60
C TYR A 20 2.00 1.72 -4.79
N LYS A 21 2.45 1.44 -6.01
CA LYS A 21 3.18 0.19 -6.28
C LYS A 21 4.45 0.12 -5.46
N SER A 22 5.15 1.24 -5.31
CA SER A 22 6.36 1.27 -4.49
C SER A 22 6.05 0.99 -3.02
N ILE A 23 4.90 1.46 -2.53
CA ILE A 23 4.48 1.17 -1.15
C ILE A 23 4.19 -0.32 -1.00
N GLU A 24 3.47 -0.91 -1.95
CA GLU A 24 3.17 -2.34 -1.94
C GLU A 24 4.45 -3.16 -1.91
N ASP A 25 5.41 -2.80 -2.76
CA ASP A 25 6.68 -3.52 -2.82
C ASP A 25 7.43 -3.46 -1.50
N LYS A 26 7.40 -2.30 -0.84
CA LYS A 26 8.04 -2.15 0.47
C LYS A 26 7.35 -2.98 1.54
N ILE A 27 6.03 -3.04 1.50
CA ILE A 27 5.26 -3.85 2.45
C ILE A 27 5.61 -5.32 2.26
N TYR A 28 5.61 -5.81 1.02
CA TYR A 28 5.96 -7.20 0.74
C TYR A 28 7.40 -7.50 1.15
N ALA A 29 8.33 -6.58 0.90
CA ALA A 29 9.72 -6.77 1.30
C ALA A 29 9.85 -6.87 2.82
N ASN A 30 9.11 -6.04 3.55
CA ASN A 30 9.13 -6.08 5.01
C ASN A 30 8.53 -7.39 5.54
N ILE A 31 7.46 -7.86 4.93
CA ILE A 31 6.86 -9.14 5.32
C ILE A 31 7.88 -10.27 5.08
N GLU A 32 8.52 -10.27 3.93
CA GLU A 32 9.52 -11.27 3.57
C GLU A 32 10.65 -11.31 4.60
N SER A 33 11.08 -10.14 5.06
CA SER A 33 12.23 -10.02 5.96
C SER A 33 11.91 -10.25 7.43
N ASN A 34 10.68 -9.94 7.85
CA ASN A 34 10.37 -9.81 9.27
C ASN A 34 9.32 -10.79 9.79
N VAL A 35 8.53 -11.40 8.90
CA VAL A 35 7.45 -12.28 9.33
C VAL A 35 7.85 -13.74 9.16
N ASP A 36 7.61 -14.54 10.20
CA ASP A 36 7.83 -15.99 10.13
C ASP A 36 6.76 -16.60 9.22
N LYS A 37 7.22 -17.11 8.08
CA LYS A 37 6.32 -17.64 7.07
C LYS A 37 5.53 -18.86 7.54
N THR A 38 6.05 -19.57 8.53
CA THR A 38 5.33 -20.74 9.09
C THR A 38 4.06 -20.34 9.83
N LEU A 39 3.95 -19.07 10.24
CA LEU A 39 2.79 -18.54 10.91
C LEU A 39 1.73 -18.02 9.96
N ILE A 40 2.08 -17.80 8.69
CA ILE A 40 1.18 -17.24 7.70
C ILE A 40 0.23 -18.34 7.22
N LYS A 41 -1.07 -18.05 7.22
CA LYS A 41 -2.07 -18.99 6.71
C LYS A 41 -2.02 -19.02 5.20
N ASP A 42 -1.92 -20.22 4.65
CA ASP A 42 -1.87 -20.42 3.20
C ASP A 42 -3.20 -20.10 2.53
N ASN A 43 -3.12 -19.62 1.31
CA ASN A 43 -4.29 -19.36 0.46
C ASN A 43 -5.25 -18.33 1.08
N ALA A 44 -4.73 -17.53 2.00
CA ALA A 44 -5.50 -16.46 2.61
C ALA A 44 -5.03 -15.11 2.07
N PHE A 45 -5.91 -14.13 2.14
CA PHE A 45 -5.57 -12.77 1.74
C PHE A 45 -5.93 -11.80 2.86
N VAL A 46 -5.39 -10.59 2.77
CA VAL A 46 -5.74 -9.50 3.69
C VAL A 46 -5.98 -8.26 2.86
N ASN A 47 -7.16 -7.67 2.98
CA ASN A 47 -7.44 -6.37 2.41
C ASN A 47 -7.31 -5.32 3.50
N ILE A 48 -6.51 -4.30 3.24
CA ILE A 48 -6.30 -3.20 4.17
C ILE A 48 -6.62 -1.86 3.53
N ARG A 49 -6.88 -0.89 4.37
CA ARG A 49 -7.01 0.50 3.96
C ARG A 49 -6.25 1.35 4.97
N VAL A 50 -5.47 2.28 4.47
CA VAL A 50 -4.74 3.20 5.32
C VAL A 50 -4.87 4.60 4.73
N THR A 51 -5.01 5.61 5.58
CA THR A 51 -5.02 7.00 5.14
C THR A 51 -3.59 7.52 5.14
N ILE A 52 -3.14 8.02 4.00
CA ILE A 52 -1.81 8.60 3.86
C ILE A 52 -1.95 10.12 3.92
N LEU A 53 -1.22 10.73 4.84
CA LEU A 53 -1.25 12.17 5.04
C LEU A 53 -0.24 12.86 4.12
N LYS A 54 -0.39 14.19 3.99
CA LYS A 54 0.49 14.97 3.10
C LYS A 54 1.96 14.90 3.47
N ASP A 55 2.25 14.72 4.75
CA ASP A 55 3.64 14.61 5.23
C ASP A 55 4.19 13.20 5.16
N GLY A 56 3.42 12.26 4.61
CA GLY A 56 3.86 10.89 4.45
C GLY A 56 3.54 9.98 5.62
N ARG A 57 3.02 10.51 6.71
CA ARG A 57 2.60 9.68 7.83
C ARG A 57 1.29 9.00 7.50
N TYR A 58 0.97 7.93 8.20
CA TYR A 58 -0.30 7.27 8.02
C TYR A 58 -1.25 7.56 9.17
N GLU A 59 -2.53 7.38 8.89
CA GLU A 59 -3.58 7.50 9.89
C GLU A 59 -4.57 6.36 9.63
N GLN A 60 -5.01 5.70 10.69
CA GLN A 60 -6.01 4.63 10.61
C GLN A 60 -5.67 3.50 9.63
N LEU A 61 -4.84 2.59 10.07
CA LEU A 61 -4.67 1.32 9.36
C LEU A 61 -5.86 0.42 9.72
N THR A 62 -6.69 0.10 8.72
CA THR A 62 -7.93 -0.62 8.92
C THR A 62 -7.89 -1.97 8.22
N PHE A 63 -8.24 -3.02 8.96
CA PHE A 63 -8.49 -4.34 8.38
C PHE A 63 -9.86 -4.31 7.71
N MET A 64 -9.90 -4.58 6.41
CA MET A 64 -11.13 -4.53 5.64
C MET A 64 -11.77 -5.89 5.45
N ASP A 65 -10.95 -6.89 5.10
CA ASP A 65 -11.48 -8.21 4.77
C ASP A 65 -10.34 -9.22 4.74
N GLY A 66 -10.69 -10.50 4.86
CA GLY A 66 -9.74 -11.58 4.72
C GLY A 66 -9.32 -12.19 6.06
N SER A 67 -8.07 -12.64 6.13
CA SER A 67 -7.55 -13.29 7.31
C SER A 67 -7.08 -12.28 8.35
N LYS A 68 -7.82 -12.19 9.44
CA LYS A 68 -7.42 -11.28 10.52
C LYS A 68 -6.13 -11.74 11.19
N ASP A 69 -5.91 -13.04 11.28
CA ASP A 69 -4.67 -13.57 11.86
C ASP A 69 -3.46 -13.12 11.05
N ASN A 70 -3.54 -13.22 9.71
CA ASN A 70 -2.48 -12.75 8.85
C ASN A 70 -2.32 -11.23 8.97
N PHE A 71 -3.43 -10.50 9.08
CA PHE A 71 -3.36 -9.06 9.27
C PHE A 71 -2.55 -8.69 10.50
N GLU A 72 -2.76 -9.38 11.62
CA GLU A 72 -2.01 -9.09 12.85
C GLU A 72 -0.53 -9.40 12.67
N LEU A 73 -0.20 -10.47 11.92
CA LEU A 73 1.19 -10.78 11.60
C LEU A 73 1.84 -9.69 10.76
N PHE A 74 1.09 -9.11 9.84
CA PHE A 74 1.63 -8.15 8.86
C PHE A 74 1.61 -6.71 9.36
N ARG A 75 0.89 -6.42 10.42
CA ARG A 75 0.66 -5.05 10.90
C ARG A 75 1.97 -4.28 11.05
N SER A 76 2.93 -4.85 11.74
CA SER A 76 4.22 -4.20 11.98
C SER A 76 4.96 -3.93 10.68
N SER A 77 4.94 -4.91 9.75
CA SER A 77 5.60 -4.76 8.46
C SER A 77 4.97 -3.64 7.64
N ILE A 78 3.65 -3.45 7.77
CA ILE A 78 2.95 -2.39 7.08
C ILE A 78 3.33 -1.02 7.68
N THR A 79 3.25 -0.90 9.00
CA THR A 79 3.48 0.38 9.67
C THR A 79 4.92 0.85 9.57
N GLN A 80 5.86 -0.07 9.44
CA GLN A 80 7.29 0.27 9.32
C GLN A 80 7.62 0.97 8.01
N VAL A 81 6.75 0.90 7.02
CA VAL A 81 6.96 1.60 5.75
C VAL A 81 6.83 3.11 5.94
N PHE A 82 6.08 3.55 6.94
CA PHE A 82 5.81 4.97 7.16
C PHE A 82 6.80 5.58 8.16
N PRO A 83 7.08 6.88 8.05
CA PRO A 83 6.52 7.82 7.10
C PRO A 83 7.09 7.64 5.70
N LEU A 84 6.29 7.98 4.71
CA LEU A 84 6.69 7.93 3.32
C LEU A 84 7.27 9.26 2.88
N LYS A 85 8.13 9.20 1.87
CA LYS A 85 8.62 10.43 1.25
C LYS A 85 7.76 10.71 0.02
N ILE A 86 6.98 11.77 0.07
CA ILE A 86 6.06 12.14 -1.00
C ILE A 86 6.64 13.30 -1.80
N ASN A 87 6.76 13.12 -3.12
CA ASN A 87 7.20 14.19 -4.00
C ASN A 87 6.24 15.37 -3.94
N ASP A 88 6.76 16.58 -4.02
CA ASP A 88 5.94 17.79 -3.97
C ASP A 88 4.83 17.77 -5.01
N SER A 89 5.11 17.23 -6.18
CA SER A 89 4.12 17.14 -7.25
C SER A 89 2.92 16.26 -6.89
N LEU A 90 3.08 15.36 -5.93
CA LEU A 90 2.00 14.45 -5.52
C LEU A 90 1.31 14.87 -4.24
N LYS A 91 1.89 15.80 -3.47
CA LYS A 91 1.38 16.15 -2.14
C LYS A 91 -0.05 16.65 -2.15
N GLU A 92 -0.45 17.32 -3.21
CA GLU A 92 -1.81 17.87 -3.29
C GLU A 92 -2.87 16.78 -3.41
N ASN A 93 -2.47 15.57 -3.76
CA ASN A 93 -3.38 14.43 -3.83
C ASN A 93 -3.71 13.86 -2.45
N PHE A 94 -2.98 14.28 -1.43
CA PHE A 94 -3.15 13.73 -0.08
C PHE A 94 -3.80 14.77 0.83
N PRO A 95 -4.47 14.33 1.90
CA PRO A 95 -4.59 12.94 2.34
C PRO A 95 -5.49 12.13 1.41
N ARG A 96 -5.20 10.84 1.30
CA ARG A 96 -6.09 9.95 0.55
C ARG A 96 -5.92 8.53 1.04
N TYR A 97 -6.89 7.70 0.70
CA TYR A 97 -6.87 6.29 1.08
C TYR A 97 -5.96 5.50 0.17
N PHE A 98 -5.20 4.62 0.78
CA PHE A 98 -4.43 3.59 0.08
C PHE A 98 -5.04 2.25 0.44
N ARG A 99 -5.45 1.48 -0.56
CA ARG A 99 -6.01 0.15 -0.36
C ARG A 99 -5.10 -0.87 -1.00
N MET A 100 -4.96 -2.01 -0.32
CA MET A 100 -4.06 -3.05 -0.79
C MET A 100 -4.62 -4.41 -0.42
N LYS A 101 -4.46 -5.37 -1.34
CA LYS A 101 -4.72 -6.77 -1.06
C LYS A 101 -3.37 -7.45 -0.93
N ILE A 102 -3.13 -8.06 0.21
CA ILE A 102 -1.88 -8.77 0.50
C ILE A 102 -2.13 -10.26 0.38
N GLU A 103 -1.42 -10.90 -0.55
CA GLU A 103 -1.48 -12.35 -0.73
C GLU A 103 -0.06 -12.90 -0.72
N ILE A 104 0.19 -13.86 0.16
CA ILE A 104 1.48 -14.55 0.23
C ILE A 104 1.26 -15.99 -0.22
N LYS A 105 2.01 -16.39 -1.22
CA LYS A 105 1.87 -17.73 -1.83
C LYS A 105 3.05 -18.61 -1.48
#